data_6655b1028e26148473874df28956678c
#
_entry.id   6655b1028e26148473874df28956678c
#
_cell.length_a   1.000
_cell.length_b   1.000
_cell.length_c   1.000
_cell.angle_alpha   90.00
_cell.angle_beta   90.00
_cell.angle_gamma   90.00
#
_symmetry.space_group_name_H-M   'P 1'
#
loop_
_entity.id
_entity.type
_entity.pdbx_description
1 polymer ?
#
loop_
_entity_poly.entity_id
_entity_poly.type
_entity_poly.pdbx_seq_one_letter_code
_entity_poly.pdbx_strand_id
1 'polypeptide(L)'
;MVDETNAVVTVIAQCRSRAGAGDAVASLLAAHVTASQAEAGCVSFRAYRDAADPDRFALHEQYVDERALLEHRQSAHFARYFAGGIVPLLLDRAWSRYAEIPAAGAVHRERSL
;
A
#
# COMPACT_ATOMS: atom_id res chain seq x y z
N MET A 1 -3.44 25.16 3.62
CA MET A 1 -3.48 25.26 2.29
C MET A 1 -2.40 24.56 1.65
N VAL A 2 -1.24 25.11 1.78
CA VAL A 2 -0.10 24.48 1.18
C VAL A 2 0.06 23.08 1.67
N ASP A 3 -0.31 22.84 2.91
CA ASP A 3 -0.12 21.53 3.50
C ASP A 3 -0.91 20.44 2.84
N GLU A 4 -2.05 20.79 2.28
CA GLU A 4 -2.88 19.78 1.65
C GLU A 4 -2.26 19.23 0.40
N THR A 5 -1.56 20.09 -0.34
CA THR A 5 -0.95 19.64 -1.59
C THR A 5 0.24 18.77 -1.35
N ASN A 6 0.84 18.85 -0.16
CA ASN A 6 2.02 18.08 0.19
C ASN A 6 1.72 16.95 1.16
N ALA A 7 0.46 16.74 1.44
CA ALA A 7 0.08 15.71 2.38
C ALA A 7 0.38 14.34 1.79
N VAL A 8 0.96 13.48 2.60
CA VAL A 8 1.21 12.11 2.25
C VAL A 8 -0.11 11.39 2.05
N VAL A 9 -0.21 10.64 0.98
CA VAL A 9 -1.39 9.83 0.71
C VAL A 9 -1.14 8.45 1.29
N THR A 10 -2.02 8.01 2.18
CA THR A 10 -1.92 6.70 2.82
C THR A 10 -3.06 5.80 2.33
N VAL A 11 -2.69 4.60 1.92
CA VAL A 11 -3.66 3.57 1.49
C VAL A 11 -3.42 2.35 2.36
N ILE A 12 -4.50 1.81 2.90
CA ILE A 12 -4.45 0.52 3.61
C ILE A 12 -5.38 -0.42 2.87
N ALA A 13 -4.85 -1.57 2.49
CA ALA A 13 -5.59 -2.56 1.71
C ALA A 13 -5.56 -3.89 2.45
N GLN A 14 -6.59 -4.68 2.24
CA GLN A 14 -6.67 -6.04 2.76
C GLN A 14 -7.18 -6.94 1.66
N CYS A 15 -6.70 -8.18 1.66
CA CYS A 15 -7.19 -9.15 0.69
C CYS A 15 -7.11 -10.55 1.26
N ARG A 16 -7.92 -11.42 0.68
CA ARG A 16 -7.94 -12.83 1.03
C ARG A 16 -7.78 -13.63 -0.26
N SER A 17 -6.83 -14.55 -0.26
CA SER A 17 -6.64 -15.41 -1.40
C SER A 17 -7.56 -16.62 -1.34
N ARG A 18 -7.70 -17.30 -2.48
CA ARG A 18 -8.34 -18.60 -2.51
C ARG A 18 -7.60 -19.54 -1.60
N ALA A 19 -8.29 -20.53 -1.07
CA ALA A 19 -7.69 -21.50 -0.17
C ALA A 19 -6.46 -22.13 -0.83
N GLY A 20 -5.33 -22.10 -0.13
CA GLY A 20 -4.10 -22.68 -0.61
C GLY A 20 -3.30 -21.83 -1.57
N ALA A 21 -3.78 -20.64 -1.95
CA ALA A 21 -3.06 -19.77 -2.87
C ALA A 21 -2.18 -18.75 -2.14
N GLY A 22 -2.16 -18.78 -0.81
CA GLY A 22 -1.43 -17.78 -0.04
C GLY A 22 0.05 -17.70 -0.37
N ASP A 23 0.72 -18.81 -0.59
CA ASP A 23 2.15 -18.79 -0.91
C ASP A 23 2.41 -18.11 -2.26
N ALA A 24 1.55 -18.37 -3.24
CA ALA A 24 1.69 -17.72 -4.55
C ALA A 24 1.46 -16.21 -4.42
N VAL A 25 0.45 -15.81 -3.65
CA VAL A 25 0.19 -14.39 -3.40
C VAL A 25 1.37 -13.76 -2.68
N ALA A 26 1.92 -14.42 -1.68
CA ALA A 26 3.07 -13.89 -0.93
C ALA A 26 4.27 -13.65 -1.85
N SER A 27 4.55 -14.57 -2.77
CA SER A 27 5.65 -14.40 -3.72
C SER A 27 5.43 -13.22 -4.65
N LEU A 28 4.21 -13.09 -5.17
CA LEU A 28 3.88 -11.96 -6.05
C LEU A 28 3.93 -10.64 -5.29
N LEU A 29 3.47 -10.62 -4.04
CA LEU A 29 3.54 -9.43 -3.22
C LEU A 29 4.99 -9.04 -2.95
N ALA A 30 5.87 -9.99 -2.71
CA ALA A 30 7.27 -9.67 -2.47
C ALA A 30 7.88 -8.93 -3.66
N ALA A 31 7.59 -9.40 -4.87
CA ALA A 31 8.07 -8.73 -6.08
C ALA A 31 7.44 -7.35 -6.25
N HIS A 32 6.15 -7.25 -5.97
CA HIS A 32 5.43 -5.98 -6.09
C HIS A 32 5.91 -4.95 -5.08
N VAL A 33 6.21 -5.38 -3.87
CA VAL A 33 6.76 -4.52 -2.82
C VAL A 33 8.11 -3.94 -3.27
N THR A 34 8.99 -4.79 -3.78
CA THR A 34 10.30 -4.33 -4.23
C THR A 34 10.18 -3.30 -5.34
N ALA A 35 9.35 -3.58 -6.34
CA ALA A 35 9.16 -2.66 -7.46
C ALA A 35 8.51 -1.36 -7.02
N SER A 36 7.56 -1.43 -6.09
CA SER A 36 6.85 -0.25 -5.61
C SER A 36 7.74 0.64 -4.76
N GLN A 37 8.60 0.05 -3.94
CA GLN A 37 9.53 0.81 -3.12
C GLN A 37 10.55 1.57 -3.97
N ALA A 38 10.77 1.15 -5.19
CA ALA A 38 11.69 1.83 -6.10
C ALA A 38 11.07 3.03 -6.79
N GLU A 39 9.76 3.24 -6.67
CA GLU A 39 9.09 4.40 -7.28
C GLU A 39 9.53 5.68 -6.59
N ALA A 40 9.78 6.71 -7.38
CA ALA A 40 10.28 7.98 -6.84
C ALA A 40 9.31 8.61 -5.84
N GLY A 41 8.02 8.46 -6.06
CA GLY A 41 7.01 9.06 -5.19
C GLY A 41 6.51 8.15 -4.08
N CYS A 42 7.07 6.95 -3.94
CA CYS A 42 6.64 6.03 -2.89
C CYS A 42 7.39 6.32 -1.60
N VAL A 43 6.67 6.68 -0.57
CA VAL A 43 7.24 6.94 0.76
C VAL A 43 7.47 5.61 1.49
N SER A 44 6.50 4.71 1.40
CA SER A 44 6.54 3.43 2.09
C SER A 44 5.60 2.47 1.39
N PHE A 45 6.03 1.22 1.28
CA PHE A 45 5.17 0.18 0.74
C PHE A 45 5.50 -1.11 1.49
N ARG A 46 4.55 -1.60 2.28
CA ARG A 46 4.76 -2.78 3.12
C ARG A 46 3.58 -3.72 2.97
N ALA A 47 3.89 -4.99 2.91
CA ALA A 47 2.89 -6.04 2.85
C ALA A 47 3.05 -6.96 4.04
N TYR A 48 1.94 -7.44 4.56
CA TYR A 48 1.90 -8.29 5.74
C TYR A 48 1.03 -9.50 5.46
N ARG A 49 1.41 -10.61 6.03
CA ARG A 49 0.60 -11.83 5.99
C ARG A 49 0.02 -12.02 7.38
N ASP A 50 -1.26 -12.38 7.45
CA ASP A 50 -1.91 -12.62 8.74
C ASP A 50 -1.19 -13.74 9.47
N ALA A 51 -0.88 -13.53 10.76
CA ALA A 51 -0.12 -14.50 11.52
C ALA A 51 -0.89 -15.79 11.77
N ALA A 52 -2.22 -15.73 11.72
CA ALA A 52 -3.08 -16.89 12.00
C ALA A 52 -3.70 -17.48 10.73
N ASP A 53 -3.75 -16.72 9.63
CA ASP A 53 -4.42 -17.17 8.42
C ASP A 53 -3.49 -16.90 7.23
N PRO A 54 -2.87 -17.95 6.67
CA PRO A 54 -1.87 -17.77 5.60
C PRO A 54 -2.45 -17.26 4.28
N ASP A 55 -3.77 -17.17 4.17
CA ASP A 55 -4.42 -16.68 2.97
C ASP A 55 -4.93 -15.25 3.12
N ARG A 56 -4.60 -14.56 4.22
CA ARG A 56 -4.99 -13.16 4.43
C ARG A 56 -3.78 -12.26 4.44
N PHE A 57 -3.94 -11.09 3.82
CA PHE A 57 -2.85 -10.12 3.65
C PHE A 57 -3.34 -8.71 3.87
N ALA A 58 -2.43 -7.86 4.32
CA ALA A 58 -2.68 -6.43 4.46
C ALA A 58 -1.52 -5.67 3.84
N LEU A 59 -1.83 -4.53 3.23
CA LEU A 59 -0.81 -3.66 2.64
C LEU A 59 -0.95 -2.27 3.24
N HIS A 60 0.19 -1.67 3.50
CA HIS A 60 0.28 -0.28 3.94
C HIS A 60 1.14 0.46 2.93
N GLU A 61 0.57 1.47 2.28
CA GLU A 61 1.21 2.18 1.19
C GLU A 61 1.15 3.67 1.45
N GLN A 62 2.25 4.36 1.22
CA GLN A 62 2.28 5.81 1.35
C GLN A 62 2.98 6.43 0.16
N TYR A 63 2.41 7.50 -0.35
CA TYR A 63 2.92 8.23 -1.52
C TYR A 63 3.02 9.70 -1.19
N VAL A 64 3.98 10.37 -1.85
CA VAL A 64 4.20 11.80 -1.57
C VAL A 64 2.99 12.67 -1.93
N ASP A 65 2.18 12.25 -2.91
CA ASP A 65 0.99 12.98 -3.33
C ASP A 65 0.08 12.09 -4.17
N GLU A 66 -1.04 12.66 -4.64
CA GLU A 66 -2.00 11.95 -5.47
C GLU A 66 -1.40 11.47 -6.77
N ARG A 67 -0.53 12.27 -7.34
CA ARG A 67 0.08 11.92 -8.61
C ARG A 67 0.91 10.66 -8.49
N ALA A 68 1.66 10.54 -7.41
CA ALA A 68 2.48 9.37 -7.16
C ALA A 68 1.62 8.12 -7.01
N LEU A 69 0.47 8.22 -6.34
CA LEU A 69 -0.45 7.11 -6.24
C LEU A 69 -0.97 6.70 -7.61
N LEU A 70 -1.34 7.69 -8.43
CA LEU A 70 -1.84 7.42 -9.76
C LEU A 70 -0.75 6.75 -10.61
N GLU A 71 0.47 7.25 -10.54
CA GLU A 71 1.59 6.65 -11.27
C GLU A 71 1.82 5.21 -10.85
N HIS A 72 1.72 4.92 -9.55
CA HIS A 72 1.83 3.56 -9.06
C HIS A 72 0.78 2.66 -9.72
N ARG A 73 -0.46 3.11 -9.76
CA ARG A 73 -1.55 2.32 -10.32
C ARG A 73 -1.48 2.15 -11.83
N GLN A 74 -0.73 3.02 -12.48
CA GLN A 74 -0.53 2.94 -13.93
C GLN A 74 0.79 2.26 -14.30
N SER A 75 1.55 1.81 -13.30
CA SER A 75 2.86 1.24 -13.54
C SER A 75 2.78 -0.16 -14.13
N ALA A 76 3.84 -0.55 -14.83
CA ALA A 76 3.95 -1.88 -15.41
C ALA A 76 3.94 -2.96 -14.33
N HIS A 77 4.59 -2.70 -13.19
CA HIS A 77 4.63 -3.70 -12.13
C HIS A 77 3.27 -3.85 -11.43
N PHE A 78 2.47 -2.78 -11.33
CA PHE A 78 1.12 -2.93 -10.81
C PHE A 78 0.30 -3.84 -11.73
N ALA A 79 0.37 -3.61 -13.03
CA ALA A 79 -0.36 -4.44 -14.01
C ALA A 79 0.12 -5.89 -13.96
N ARG A 80 1.41 -6.09 -13.85
CA ARG A 80 1.99 -7.43 -13.91
C ARG A 80 1.78 -8.21 -12.64
N TYR A 81 2.16 -7.64 -11.51
CA TYR A 81 2.16 -8.38 -10.24
C TYR A 81 0.81 -8.31 -9.55
N PHE A 82 0.18 -7.16 -9.53
CA PHE A 82 -1.07 -7.02 -8.79
C PHE A 82 -2.28 -7.37 -9.65
N ALA A 83 -2.57 -6.59 -10.65
CA ALA A 83 -3.78 -6.80 -11.44
C ALA A 83 -3.77 -8.13 -12.18
N GLY A 84 -2.66 -8.49 -12.78
CA GLY A 84 -2.55 -9.70 -13.58
C GLY A 84 -2.12 -10.93 -12.80
N GLY A 85 -1.48 -10.75 -11.65
CA GLY A 85 -0.95 -11.86 -10.88
C GLY A 85 -1.73 -12.15 -9.62
N ILE A 86 -1.87 -11.17 -8.73
CA ILE A 86 -2.50 -11.35 -7.43
C ILE A 86 -4.01 -11.41 -7.54
N VAL A 87 -4.61 -10.44 -8.23
CA VAL A 87 -6.07 -10.31 -8.29
C VAL A 87 -6.78 -11.60 -8.71
N PRO A 88 -6.28 -12.32 -9.74
CA PRO A 88 -6.94 -13.58 -10.13
C PRO A 88 -6.93 -14.65 -9.04
N LEU A 89 -6.06 -14.53 -8.04
CA LEU A 89 -5.96 -15.49 -6.95
C LEU A 89 -6.78 -15.10 -5.73
N LEU A 90 -7.45 -13.95 -5.78
CA LEU A 90 -8.15 -13.43 -4.61
C LEU A 90 -9.62 -13.83 -4.60
N LEU A 91 -10.13 -14.06 -3.39
CA LEU A 91 -11.57 -14.17 -3.14
C LEU A 91 -12.17 -12.79 -2.95
N ASP A 92 -11.46 -11.92 -2.23
CA ASP A 92 -11.94 -10.57 -2.00
C ASP A 92 -10.78 -9.64 -1.73
N ARG A 93 -11.06 -8.36 -1.85
CA ARG A 93 -10.10 -7.31 -1.54
C ARG A 93 -10.85 -6.02 -1.25
N ALA A 94 -10.22 -5.20 -0.43
CA ALA A 94 -10.76 -3.88 -0.10
C ALA A 94 -9.60 -2.96 0.17
N TRP A 95 -9.77 -1.66 -0.11
CA TRP A 95 -8.78 -0.66 0.22
C TRP A 95 -9.48 0.65 0.51
N SER A 96 -8.82 1.48 1.32
CA SER A 96 -9.31 2.81 1.64
C SER A 96 -8.16 3.76 1.83
N ARG A 97 -8.49 5.04 1.66
CA ARG A 97 -7.57 6.14 1.94
C ARG A 97 -7.72 6.51 3.40
N TYR A 98 -6.61 6.76 4.04
CA TYR A 98 -6.58 7.13 5.45
C TYR A 98 -5.74 8.37 5.63
N ALA A 99 -6.08 9.16 6.64
CA ALA A 99 -5.25 10.28 7.07
C ALA A 99 -4.70 9.91 8.43
N GLU A 100 -3.41 10.09 8.59
CA GLU A 100 -2.78 9.78 9.87
C GLU A 100 -3.30 10.73 10.96
N ILE A 101 -3.56 10.20 12.15
CA ILE A 101 -3.88 11.00 13.31
C ILE A 101 -2.54 11.31 13.99
N PRO A 102 -2.11 12.57 14.01
CA PRO A 102 -0.82 12.87 14.62
C PRO A 102 -0.86 12.63 16.12
N ALA A 103 0.30 12.28 16.67
CA ALA A 103 0.41 12.08 18.10
C ALA A 103 0.13 13.41 18.81
N ALA A 104 -0.37 13.31 20.04
CA ALA A 104 -0.60 14.51 20.84
C ALA A 104 0.71 15.28 21.00
N GLY A 105 0.68 16.57 20.71
CA GLY A 105 1.86 17.41 20.78
C GLY A 105 2.64 17.52 19.49
N ALA A 106 2.39 16.69 18.50
CA ALA A 106 3.12 16.74 17.25
C ALA A 106 2.94 18.06 16.53
N VAL A 107 1.72 18.59 16.56
CA VAL A 107 1.42 19.85 15.94
C VAL A 107 2.18 20.99 16.62
N HIS A 108 2.31 20.92 17.93
CA HIS A 108 3.03 21.93 18.67
C HIS A 108 4.50 21.98 18.30
N ARG A 109 5.10 20.84 18.12
CA ARG A 109 6.50 20.82 17.71
C ARG A 109 6.71 21.50 16.39
N GLU A 110 5.81 21.31 15.47
CA GLU A 110 5.92 21.94 14.18
C GLU A 110 5.75 23.44 14.29
N ARG A 111 4.87 23.87 15.14
CA ARG A 111 4.63 25.30 15.28
C ARG A 111 5.73 26.02 16.00
N SER A 112 6.48 25.31 16.79
CA SER A 112 7.55 25.96 17.50
C SER A 112 8.68 26.36 16.60
N LEU A 113 8.68 25.87 15.42
CA LEU A 113 9.69 26.27 14.49
C LEU A 113 9.38 27.61 13.88
#